data_e1a53a4b31a53416400a52ccf4e09b24
#
_entry.id   e1a53a4b31a53416400a52ccf4e09b24
#
_cell.length_a   1.000
_cell.length_b   1.000
_cell.length_c   1.000
_cell.angle_alpha   90.00
_cell.angle_beta   90.00
_cell.angle_gamma   90.00
#
_symmetry.space_group_name_H-M   'P 1'
#
loop_
_entity.id
_entity.type
_entity.pdbx_description
1 polymer ?
#
loop_
_entity_poly.entity_id
_entity_poly.type
_entity_poly.pdbx_seq_one_letter_code
_entity_poly.pdbx_strand_id
1 'polypeptide(L)'
;CERIGYKLVRYPLGENADLGFMMKKDNDIVIFTNSCSRLSREIFTLAHEVGHVILHLNDENTFIDDRITINGRSTDEKEQEANYFAACLLMPSDDVHRFIDLEIQNFQECGLSAMDIARIMSEFNVSFDMALNRLESLGVINTDQKMRLDNIKTEMKVGNLLHAVGGNSKLNEPSEVIDIPHEYIDYVIYNYNHNAVPKETLERVLAYYKLVIDDVSDKIVESSDDEDDLDDLNIEMR
;
A
#
# COMPACT_ATOMS: atom_id res chain seq x y z
N CYS A 1 7.96 -8.27 -0.39
CA CYS A 1 6.85 -9.16 0.03
C CYS A 1 6.99 -10.54 -0.61
N GLU A 2 6.99 -10.68 -1.93
CA GLU A 2 7.02 -11.99 -2.62
C GLU A 2 8.16 -12.91 -2.21
N ARG A 3 9.38 -12.38 -2.00
CA ARG A 3 10.56 -13.20 -1.57
C ARG A 3 10.38 -13.87 -0.21
N ILE A 4 9.50 -13.37 0.64
CA ILE A 4 9.19 -13.90 1.97
C ILE A 4 7.82 -14.58 2.01
N GLY A 5 7.20 -14.80 0.83
CA GLY A 5 5.93 -15.51 0.68
C GLY A 5 4.68 -14.66 0.95
N TYR A 6 4.82 -13.32 1.04
CA TYR A 6 3.66 -12.43 1.20
C TYR A 6 3.16 -11.96 -0.16
N LYS A 7 1.86 -12.06 -0.38
CA LYS A 7 1.18 -11.57 -1.58
C LYS A 7 0.85 -10.10 -1.39
N LEU A 8 1.34 -9.25 -2.30
CA LEU A 8 1.04 -7.81 -2.28
C LEU A 8 -0.02 -7.51 -3.32
N VAL A 9 -1.06 -6.80 -2.90
CA VAL A 9 -2.11 -6.25 -3.76
C VAL A 9 -2.07 -4.74 -3.65
N ARG A 10 -1.87 -4.04 -4.76
CA ARG A 10 -1.94 -2.59 -4.88
C ARG A 10 -3.11 -2.24 -5.79
N TYR A 11 -4.09 -1.50 -5.29
CA TYR A 11 -5.27 -1.19 -6.07
C TYR A 11 -5.89 0.17 -5.68
N PRO A 12 -6.35 0.99 -6.66
CA PRO A 12 -6.95 2.28 -6.38
C PRO A 12 -8.41 2.13 -5.92
N LEU A 13 -8.64 2.00 -4.61
CA LEU A 13 -9.99 1.91 -4.02
C LEU A 13 -10.73 3.25 -3.93
N GLY A 14 -10.03 4.36 -4.12
CA GLY A 14 -10.55 5.70 -3.98
C GLY A 14 -10.00 6.45 -2.76
N GLU A 15 -10.16 7.78 -2.77
CA GLU A 15 -9.55 8.67 -1.76
C GLU A 15 -10.12 8.50 -0.34
N ASN A 16 -11.35 8.01 -0.21
CA ASN A 16 -12.03 7.86 1.08
C ASN A 16 -12.03 6.43 1.62
N ALA A 17 -11.45 5.49 0.88
CA ALA A 17 -11.31 4.11 1.32
C ALA A 17 -10.16 3.95 2.32
N ASP A 18 -10.09 2.78 2.96
CA ASP A 18 -9.02 2.41 3.86
C ASP A 18 -7.66 2.46 3.16
N LEU A 19 -6.62 2.76 3.92
CA LEU A 19 -5.27 2.94 3.39
C LEU A 19 -4.61 1.60 3.06
N GLY A 20 -4.85 0.60 3.88
CA GLY A 20 -4.33 -0.75 3.72
C GLY A 20 -4.94 -1.72 4.71
N PHE A 21 -4.63 -2.97 4.55
CA PHE A 21 -4.91 -4.02 5.50
C PHE A 21 -4.04 -5.24 5.21
N MET A 22 -3.83 -6.06 6.23
CA MET A 22 -3.29 -7.40 6.07
C MET A 22 -4.35 -8.45 6.39
N MET A 23 -4.27 -9.58 5.70
CA MET A 23 -5.13 -10.74 5.95
C MET A 23 -4.30 -12.02 5.88
N LYS A 24 -4.53 -12.91 6.85
CA LYS A 24 -3.99 -14.26 6.84
C LYS A 24 -5.12 -15.25 6.61
N LYS A 25 -4.93 -16.15 5.64
CA LYS A 25 -5.80 -17.30 5.43
C LYS A 25 -4.94 -18.54 5.21
N ASP A 26 -5.05 -19.50 6.09
CA ASP A 26 -4.21 -20.70 6.12
C ASP A 26 -2.71 -20.33 6.20
N ASN A 27 -1.95 -20.61 5.14
CA ASN A 27 -0.54 -20.25 5.02
C ASN A 27 -0.30 -19.00 4.16
N ASP A 28 -1.34 -18.45 3.55
CA ASP A 28 -1.25 -17.26 2.70
C ASP A 28 -1.40 -15.99 3.52
N ILE A 29 -0.48 -15.05 3.32
CA ILE A 29 -0.54 -13.71 3.87
C ILE A 29 -0.68 -12.74 2.70
N VAL A 30 -1.77 -11.98 2.71
CA VAL A 30 -2.05 -10.94 1.71
C VAL A 30 -1.95 -9.59 2.38
N ILE A 31 -1.16 -8.70 1.80
CA ILE A 31 -1.07 -7.30 2.19
C ILE A 31 -1.69 -6.49 1.07
N PHE A 32 -2.64 -5.65 1.43
CA PHE A 32 -3.29 -4.73 0.52
C PHE A 32 -2.86 -3.29 0.82
N THR A 33 -2.64 -2.48 -0.24
CA THR A 33 -2.43 -1.03 -0.14
C THR A 33 -3.29 -0.27 -1.14
N ASN A 34 -3.85 0.87 -0.71
CA ASN A 34 -4.66 1.74 -1.56
C ASN A 34 -3.79 2.70 -2.36
N SER A 35 -3.62 2.43 -3.65
CA SER A 35 -2.77 3.22 -4.55
C SER A 35 -3.35 4.58 -4.95
N CYS A 36 -4.59 4.92 -4.54
CA CYS A 36 -5.12 6.30 -4.59
C CYS A 36 -4.48 7.22 -3.54
N SER A 37 -3.80 6.67 -2.54
CA SER A 37 -3.02 7.44 -1.58
C SER A 37 -1.74 7.97 -2.21
N ARG A 38 -1.20 9.08 -1.66
CA ARG A 38 0.13 9.55 -2.07
C ARG A 38 1.15 8.43 -1.92
N LEU A 39 2.05 8.30 -2.88
CA LEU A 39 3.04 7.20 -2.90
C LEU A 39 3.83 7.07 -1.59
N SER A 40 4.26 8.19 -0.99
CA SER A 40 4.95 8.15 0.31
C SER A 40 4.09 7.59 1.44
N ARG A 41 2.78 7.81 1.40
CA ARG A 41 1.84 7.23 2.36
C ARG A 41 1.61 5.74 2.08
N GLU A 42 1.44 5.36 0.82
CA GLU A 42 1.30 3.97 0.41
C GLU A 42 2.52 3.13 0.84
N ILE A 43 3.74 3.67 0.64
CA ILE A 43 4.98 3.02 1.10
C ILE A 43 4.97 2.84 2.63
N PHE A 44 4.55 3.87 3.38
CA PHE A 44 4.46 3.77 4.83
C PHE A 44 3.40 2.76 5.27
N THR A 45 2.22 2.75 4.62
CA THR A 45 1.16 1.76 4.85
C THR A 45 1.68 0.35 4.65
N LEU A 46 2.37 0.08 3.52
CA LEU A 46 2.96 -1.23 3.27
C LEU A 46 3.93 -1.66 4.38
N ALA A 47 4.81 -0.75 4.82
CA ALA A 47 5.77 -1.04 5.88
C ALA A 47 5.06 -1.29 7.23
N HIS A 48 3.96 -0.60 7.50
CA HIS A 48 3.12 -0.76 8.68
C HIS A 48 2.41 -2.12 8.70
N GLU A 49 1.78 -2.51 7.57
CA GLU A 49 1.16 -3.83 7.44
C GLU A 49 2.18 -4.97 7.59
N VAL A 50 3.39 -4.79 7.08
CA VAL A 50 4.51 -5.73 7.32
C VAL A 50 4.84 -5.79 8.82
N GLY A 51 4.75 -4.66 9.53
CA GLY A 51 4.90 -4.61 10.98
C GLY A 51 3.88 -5.49 11.69
N HIS A 52 2.60 -5.39 11.34
CA HIS A 52 1.56 -6.27 11.88
C HIS A 52 1.82 -7.74 11.59
N VAL A 53 2.24 -8.05 10.36
CA VAL A 53 2.60 -9.44 10.01
C VAL A 53 3.73 -9.99 10.90
N ILE A 54 4.77 -9.19 11.12
CA ILE A 54 5.96 -9.66 11.87
C ILE A 54 5.71 -9.70 13.38
N LEU A 55 5.03 -8.69 13.92
CA LEU A 55 4.88 -8.52 15.36
C LEU A 55 3.62 -9.19 15.92
N HIS A 56 2.51 -9.22 15.15
CA HIS A 56 1.19 -9.54 15.69
C HIS A 56 0.47 -10.70 14.99
N LEU A 57 1.06 -11.33 13.98
CA LEU A 57 0.41 -12.35 13.15
C LEU A 57 -0.20 -13.53 13.93
N ASN A 58 0.32 -13.82 15.12
CA ASN A 58 -0.16 -14.94 15.94
C ASN A 58 -1.43 -14.60 16.74
N ASP A 59 -1.77 -13.32 16.87
CA ASP A 59 -2.84 -12.86 17.74
C ASP A 59 -4.19 -12.73 17.02
N GLU A 60 -4.16 -12.37 15.72
CA GLU A 60 -5.37 -12.10 14.93
C GLU A 60 -5.19 -12.57 13.49
N ASN A 61 -6.33 -12.82 12.80
CA ASN A 61 -6.30 -13.29 11.40
C ASN A 61 -6.44 -12.16 10.37
N THR A 62 -6.88 -10.97 10.80
CA THR A 62 -7.11 -9.82 9.90
C THR A 62 -6.94 -8.53 10.67
N PHE A 63 -6.16 -7.61 10.11
CA PHE A 63 -6.04 -6.23 10.56
C PHE A 63 -6.56 -5.33 9.45
N ILE A 64 -7.37 -4.34 9.81
CA ILE A 64 -7.91 -3.34 8.88
C ILE A 64 -7.54 -1.98 9.44
N ASP A 65 -6.75 -1.23 8.67
CA ASP A 65 -6.24 0.07 9.07
C ASP A 65 -6.93 1.22 8.34
N ASP A 66 -7.34 2.18 9.11
CA ASP A 66 -7.87 3.44 8.62
C ASP A 66 -6.82 4.58 8.66
N ARG A 67 -7.24 5.77 8.20
CA ARG A 67 -6.37 6.94 8.18
C ARG A 67 -5.97 7.44 9.58
N ILE A 68 -6.69 7.05 10.62
CA ILE A 68 -6.47 7.51 12.00
C ILE A 68 -5.35 6.69 12.62
N THR A 69 -5.40 5.37 12.44
CA THR A 69 -4.41 4.44 12.99
C THR A 69 -3.02 4.71 12.41
N ILE A 70 -2.89 4.79 11.10
CA ILE A 70 -1.62 5.02 10.39
C ILE A 70 -1.00 6.40 10.69
N ASN A 71 -1.79 7.40 11.10
CA ASN A 71 -1.24 8.72 11.46
C ASN A 71 -0.60 8.80 12.86
N GLY A 72 -0.43 7.67 13.56
CA GLY A 72 0.19 7.62 14.88
C GLY A 72 -0.65 8.24 16.00
N ARG A 73 -1.96 8.40 15.79
CA ARG A 73 -2.92 8.93 16.77
C ARG A 73 -3.70 7.82 17.50
N SER A 74 -3.47 6.57 17.11
CA SER A 74 -4.08 5.44 17.79
C SER A 74 -3.52 5.30 19.20
N THR A 75 -4.40 4.96 20.14
CA THR A 75 -4.03 4.57 21.51
C THR A 75 -3.78 3.07 21.65
N ASP A 76 -3.98 2.31 20.57
CA ASP A 76 -3.71 0.87 20.52
C ASP A 76 -2.21 0.62 20.47
N GLU A 77 -1.71 -0.23 21.37
CA GLU A 77 -0.28 -0.55 21.45
C GLU A 77 0.22 -1.25 20.19
N LYS A 78 -0.57 -2.14 19.58
CA LYS A 78 -0.19 -2.85 18.35
C LYS A 78 0.00 -1.89 17.17
N GLU A 79 -0.88 -0.90 17.08
CA GLU A 79 -0.77 0.15 16.06
C GLU A 79 0.47 1.02 16.26
N GLN A 80 0.79 1.35 17.52
CA GLN A 80 2.01 2.11 17.84
C GLN A 80 3.27 1.31 17.53
N GLU A 81 3.27 0.02 17.82
CA GLU A 81 4.38 -0.89 17.50
C GLU A 81 4.57 -1.04 15.99
N ALA A 82 3.49 -1.22 15.21
CA ALA A 82 3.53 -1.29 13.76
C ALA A 82 4.01 0.03 13.13
N ASN A 83 3.53 1.18 13.64
CA ASN A 83 4.01 2.50 13.23
C ASN A 83 5.51 2.69 13.52
N TYR A 84 5.96 2.27 14.71
CA TYR A 84 7.37 2.35 15.08
C TYR A 84 8.24 1.42 14.22
N PHE A 85 7.76 0.20 13.97
CA PHE A 85 8.42 -0.74 13.06
C PHE A 85 8.58 -0.13 11.67
N ALA A 86 7.51 0.43 11.09
CA ALA A 86 7.54 1.07 9.78
C ALA A 86 8.56 2.23 9.74
N ALA A 87 8.59 3.04 10.78
CA ALA A 87 9.54 4.14 10.90
C ALA A 87 10.99 3.66 10.96
N CYS A 88 11.26 2.59 11.70
CA CYS A 88 12.60 2.00 11.78
C CYS A 88 13.02 1.32 10.47
N LEU A 89 12.09 0.64 9.78
CA LEU A 89 12.35 -0.03 8.52
C LEU A 89 12.65 0.95 7.40
N LEU A 90 11.86 2.03 7.28
CA LEU A 90 12.02 3.02 6.21
C LEU A 90 13.15 4.02 6.46
N MET A 91 13.42 4.36 7.73
CA MET A 91 14.46 5.30 8.12
C MET A 91 15.33 4.70 9.26
N PRO A 92 16.21 3.73 8.96
CA PRO A 92 17.13 3.18 9.95
C PRO A 92 18.02 4.27 10.53
N SER A 93 18.27 4.23 11.85
CA SER A 93 19.03 5.27 12.57
C SER A 93 20.38 5.55 11.93
N ASP A 94 21.16 4.51 11.66
CA ASP A 94 22.52 4.65 11.14
C ASP A 94 22.55 5.25 9.74
N ASP A 95 21.57 4.89 8.89
CA ASP A 95 21.45 5.43 7.54
C ASP A 95 21.03 6.90 7.56
N VAL A 96 20.14 7.30 8.48
CA VAL A 96 19.73 8.69 8.67
C VAL A 96 20.92 9.55 9.10
N HIS A 97 21.67 9.12 10.11
CA HIS A 97 22.85 9.87 10.57
C HIS A 97 23.91 9.96 9.48
N ARG A 98 24.19 8.83 8.80
CA ARG A 98 25.14 8.81 7.69
C ARG A 98 24.73 9.76 6.55
N PHE A 99 23.44 9.78 6.19
CA PHE A 99 22.95 10.71 5.16
C PHE A 99 23.12 12.17 5.58
N ILE A 100 22.77 12.51 6.82
CA ILE A 100 22.93 13.88 7.34
C ILE A 100 24.40 14.30 7.32
N ASP A 101 25.29 13.44 7.78
CA ASP A 101 26.73 13.75 7.84
C ASP A 101 27.38 13.94 6.45
N LEU A 102 26.89 13.19 5.43
CA LEU A 102 27.46 13.22 4.09
C LEU A 102 26.82 14.27 3.17
N GLU A 103 25.51 14.46 3.27
CA GLU A 103 24.72 15.20 2.28
C GLU A 103 24.20 16.55 2.77
N ILE A 104 24.13 16.77 4.11
CA ILE A 104 23.62 18.02 4.67
C ILE A 104 24.77 18.91 5.11
N GLN A 105 24.99 19.97 4.33
CA GLN A 105 26.05 20.95 4.64
C GLN A 105 25.65 21.82 5.84
N ASN A 106 26.63 22.16 6.69
CA ASN A 106 26.48 23.06 7.82
C ASN A 106 25.39 22.65 8.84
N PHE A 107 25.06 21.38 8.92
CA PHE A 107 24.08 20.89 9.90
C PHE A 107 24.37 21.31 11.32
N GLN A 108 25.65 21.25 11.73
CA GLN A 108 26.10 21.57 13.08
C GLN A 108 25.91 23.08 13.44
N GLU A 109 25.92 23.96 12.45
CA GLU A 109 25.84 25.42 12.64
C GLU A 109 24.41 25.95 12.50
N CYS A 110 23.67 25.42 11.50
CA CYS A 110 22.37 25.98 11.08
C CYS A 110 21.19 25.09 11.39
N GLY A 111 21.42 23.79 11.70
CA GLY A 111 20.37 22.78 11.79
C GLY A 111 19.78 22.43 10.42
N LEU A 112 18.65 21.72 10.42
CA LEU A 112 17.97 21.32 9.18
C LEU A 112 17.04 22.41 8.65
N SER A 113 17.07 22.63 7.34
CA SER A 113 16.11 23.45 6.60
C SER A 113 14.99 22.58 6.00
N ALA A 114 13.91 23.21 5.53
CA ALA A 114 12.84 22.49 4.80
C ALA A 114 13.33 21.82 3.52
N MET A 115 14.36 22.37 2.88
CA MET A 115 15.02 21.77 1.72
C MET A 115 15.76 20.48 2.09
N ASP A 116 16.39 20.45 3.27
CA ASP A 116 17.08 19.27 3.76
C ASP A 116 16.07 18.17 4.13
N ILE A 117 14.92 18.54 4.69
CA ILE A 117 13.82 17.60 4.88
C ILE A 117 13.34 17.03 3.54
N ALA A 118 13.23 17.84 2.49
CA ALA A 118 12.86 17.35 1.16
C ALA A 118 13.90 16.37 0.55
N ARG A 119 15.20 16.58 0.80
CA ARG A 119 16.25 15.61 0.43
C ARG A 119 16.10 14.30 1.19
N ILE A 120 15.89 14.37 2.51
CA ILE A 120 15.64 13.21 3.37
C ILE A 120 14.39 12.44 2.91
N MET A 121 13.30 13.15 2.61
CA MET A 121 12.09 12.53 2.03
C MET A 121 12.39 11.73 0.76
N SER A 122 13.17 12.34 -0.14
CA SER A 122 13.52 11.72 -1.42
C SER A 122 14.43 10.51 -1.26
N GLU A 123 15.41 10.57 -0.36
CA GLU A 123 16.32 9.46 -0.06
C GLU A 123 15.59 8.26 0.52
N PHE A 124 14.77 8.50 1.53
CA PHE A 124 14.10 7.43 2.27
C PHE A 124 12.69 7.09 1.75
N ASN A 125 12.22 7.77 0.70
CA ASN A 125 10.89 7.59 0.11
C ASN A 125 9.73 7.76 1.12
N VAL A 126 9.83 8.73 2.01
CA VAL A 126 8.87 9.00 3.08
C VAL A 126 8.15 10.33 2.91
N SER A 127 7.08 10.55 3.67
CA SER A 127 6.40 11.84 3.73
C SER A 127 7.18 12.87 4.57
N PHE A 128 6.88 14.16 4.38
CA PHE A 128 7.46 15.24 5.18
C PHE A 128 7.22 15.05 6.69
N ASP A 129 5.97 14.69 7.04
CA ASP A 129 5.59 14.48 8.43
C ASP A 129 6.31 13.27 9.05
N MET A 130 6.43 12.19 8.28
CA MET A 130 7.15 11.00 8.73
C MET A 130 8.63 11.31 8.94
N ALA A 131 9.28 12.05 8.03
CA ALA A 131 10.66 12.48 8.19
C ALA A 131 10.85 13.31 9.46
N LEU A 132 9.97 14.31 9.72
CA LEU A 132 10.04 15.12 10.93
C LEU A 132 9.84 14.29 12.21
N ASN A 133 8.86 13.39 12.22
CA ASN A 133 8.59 12.51 13.36
C ASN A 133 9.80 11.62 13.67
N ARG A 134 10.41 11.05 12.64
CA ARG A 134 11.58 10.17 12.81
C ARG A 134 12.79 10.93 13.28
N LEU A 135 13.09 12.10 12.70
CA LEU A 135 14.22 12.95 13.12
C LEU A 135 14.09 13.41 14.56
N GLU A 136 12.86 13.76 15.01
CA GLU A 136 12.59 14.06 16.41
C GLU A 136 12.83 12.82 17.30
N SER A 137 12.31 11.66 16.92
CA SER A 137 12.49 10.42 17.69
C SER A 137 13.96 9.99 17.82
N LEU A 138 14.80 10.33 16.82
CA LEU A 138 16.24 10.09 16.84
C LEU A 138 17.03 11.20 17.58
N GLY A 139 16.36 12.25 18.06
CA GLY A 139 17.02 13.38 18.72
C GLY A 139 17.83 14.28 17.78
N VAL A 140 17.67 14.13 16.47
CA VAL A 140 18.35 14.98 15.46
C VAL A 140 17.78 16.39 15.47
N ILE A 141 16.46 16.51 15.67
CA ILE A 141 15.76 17.78 15.89
C ILE A 141 14.95 17.72 17.18
N ASN A 142 14.76 18.89 17.80
CA ASN A 142 13.86 19.00 18.96
C ASN A 142 12.45 19.41 18.52
N THR A 143 11.51 19.41 19.48
CA THR A 143 10.09 19.73 19.23
C THR A 143 9.90 21.15 18.67
N ASP A 144 10.69 22.15 19.11
CA ASP A 144 10.57 23.52 18.58
C ASP A 144 11.06 23.61 17.14
N GLN A 145 12.12 22.88 16.79
CA GLN A 145 12.60 22.80 15.42
C GLN A 145 11.60 22.07 14.52
N LYS A 146 11.01 20.99 15.00
CA LYS A 146 9.94 20.26 14.30
C LYS A 146 8.75 21.18 14.04
N MET A 147 8.25 21.90 15.04
CA MET A 147 7.12 22.82 14.85
C MET A 147 7.42 23.92 13.84
N ARG A 148 8.64 24.48 13.85
CA ARG A 148 9.06 25.48 12.86
C ARG A 148 9.06 24.93 11.44
N LEU A 149 9.62 23.73 11.25
CA LEU A 149 9.66 23.05 9.94
C LEU A 149 8.28 22.67 9.45
N ASP A 150 7.40 22.21 10.36
CA ASP A 150 6.01 21.85 10.02
C ASP A 150 5.19 23.07 9.59
N ASN A 151 5.42 24.24 10.18
CA ASN A 151 4.79 25.49 9.76
C ASN A 151 5.19 25.90 8.33
N ILE A 152 6.42 25.64 7.92
CA ILE A 152 6.86 25.93 6.54
C ILE A 152 6.03 25.17 5.51
N LYS A 153 5.56 23.97 5.83
CA LYS A 153 4.66 23.15 4.98
C LYS A 153 3.36 23.89 4.64
N THR A 154 2.89 24.79 5.51
CA THR A 154 1.68 25.60 5.26
C THR A 154 1.95 26.75 4.29
N GLU A 155 3.16 27.26 4.24
CA GLU A 155 3.59 28.36 3.38
C GLU A 155 4.08 27.87 2.02
N MET A 156 4.79 26.73 1.99
CA MET A 156 5.35 26.14 0.78
C MET A 156 4.79 24.72 0.56
N LYS A 157 4.24 24.46 -0.63
CA LYS A 157 3.80 23.11 -0.97
C LYS A 157 5.00 22.14 -0.98
N VAL A 158 4.85 20.99 -0.33
CA VAL A 158 5.90 19.95 -0.25
C VAL A 158 6.39 19.50 -1.63
N GLY A 159 5.49 19.42 -2.63
CA GLY A 159 5.88 19.14 -4.01
C GLY A 159 6.87 20.15 -4.61
N ASN A 160 6.75 21.45 -4.25
CA ASN A 160 7.70 22.48 -4.70
C ASN A 160 9.07 22.31 -4.05
N LEU A 161 9.09 21.89 -2.76
CA LEU A 161 10.35 21.61 -2.07
C LEU A 161 11.07 20.42 -2.72
N LEU A 162 10.36 19.32 -3.00
CA LEU A 162 10.92 18.15 -3.70
C LEU A 162 11.47 18.56 -5.07
N HIS A 163 10.71 19.31 -5.84
CA HIS A 163 11.17 19.78 -7.16
C HIS A 163 12.43 20.66 -7.04
N ALA A 164 12.47 21.57 -6.07
CA ALA A 164 13.60 22.49 -5.87
C ALA A 164 14.92 21.76 -5.53
N VAL A 165 14.86 20.60 -4.88
CA VAL A 165 16.04 19.78 -4.56
C VAL A 165 16.33 18.71 -5.61
N GLY A 166 15.58 18.65 -6.71
CA GLY A 166 15.70 17.58 -7.70
C GLY A 166 15.29 16.21 -7.18
N GLY A 167 14.45 16.18 -6.14
CA GLY A 167 13.99 14.96 -5.49
C GLY A 167 12.82 14.28 -6.22
N ASN A 168 12.37 13.15 -5.69
CA ASN A 168 11.30 12.35 -6.25
C ASN A 168 9.92 13.00 -6.03
N SER A 169 9.45 13.79 -7.00
CA SER A 169 8.14 14.47 -6.91
C SER A 169 6.94 13.51 -6.83
N LYS A 170 7.08 12.27 -7.35
CA LYS A 170 6.02 11.24 -7.31
C LYS A 170 5.62 10.86 -5.89
N LEU A 171 6.50 11.07 -4.90
CA LEU A 171 6.18 10.79 -3.49
C LEU A 171 4.94 11.53 -2.97
N ASN A 172 4.64 12.70 -3.56
CA ASN A 172 3.50 13.53 -3.16
C ASN A 172 2.24 13.33 -4.03
N GLU A 173 2.27 12.37 -4.94
CA GLU A 173 1.19 12.05 -5.88
C GLU A 173 0.70 10.62 -5.65
N PRO A 174 -0.58 10.30 -5.95
CA PRO A 174 -1.04 8.91 -6.01
C PRO A 174 -0.27 8.12 -7.06
N SER A 175 0.01 6.86 -6.77
CA SER A 175 0.65 5.98 -7.76
C SER A 175 -0.34 5.42 -8.78
N GLU A 176 -1.60 5.26 -8.38
CA GLU A 176 -2.70 4.66 -9.15
C GLU A 176 -2.34 3.31 -9.80
N VAL A 177 -1.34 2.63 -9.21
CA VAL A 177 -0.87 1.35 -9.71
C VAL A 177 -1.90 0.27 -9.41
N ILE A 178 -2.16 -0.58 -10.40
CA ILE A 178 -2.86 -1.85 -10.23
C ILE A 178 -1.80 -2.94 -10.33
N ASP A 179 -1.54 -3.59 -9.20
CA ASP A 179 -0.60 -4.69 -9.07
C ASP A 179 -1.24 -5.79 -8.22
N ILE A 180 -1.61 -6.87 -8.88
CA ILE A 180 -2.36 -7.97 -8.31
C ILE A 180 -1.60 -9.27 -8.63
N PRO A 181 -1.40 -10.18 -7.68
CA PRO A 181 -0.72 -11.45 -7.91
C PRO A 181 -1.32 -12.25 -9.07
N HIS A 182 -0.46 -12.87 -9.89
CA HIS A 182 -0.91 -13.63 -11.07
C HIS A 182 -1.87 -14.77 -10.73
N GLU A 183 -1.72 -15.39 -9.57
CA GLU A 183 -2.62 -16.46 -9.09
C GLU A 183 -4.06 -16.00 -8.97
N TYR A 184 -4.31 -14.71 -8.87
CA TYR A 184 -5.68 -14.17 -8.82
C TYR A 184 -6.46 -14.45 -10.11
N ILE A 185 -5.79 -14.48 -11.27
CA ILE A 185 -6.40 -14.85 -12.54
C ILE A 185 -6.94 -16.29 -12.46
N ASP A 186 -6.13 -17.23 -11.97
CA ASP A 186 -6.52 -18.64 -11.88
C ASP A 186 -7.70 -18.82 -10.91
N TYR A 187 -7.74 -18.09 -9.79
CA TYR A 187 -8.89 -18.11 -8.88
C TYR A 187 -10.17 -17.58 -9.53
N VAL A 188 -10.08 -16.51 -10.32
CA VAL A 188 -11.26 -15.95 -11.00
C VAL A 188 -11.74 -16.85 -12.11
N ILE A 189 -10.85 -17.43 -12.90
CA ILE A 189 -11.21 -18.44 -13.92
C ILE A 189 -11.86 -19.66 -13.26
N TYR A 190 -11.28 -20.16 -12.17
CA TYR A 190 -11.87 -21.25 -11.40
C TYR A 190 -13.30 -20.94 -10.94
N ASN A 191 -13.51 -19.77 -10.33
CA ASN A 191 -14.83 -19.35 -9.87
C ASN A 191 -15.82 -19.13 -11.03
N TYR A 192 -15.35 -18.63 -12.17
CA TYR A 192 -16.17 -18.52 -13.38
C TYR A 192 -16.62 -19.89 -13.89
N ASN A 193 -15.71 -20.83 -14.01
CA ASN A 193 -16.01 -22.20 -14.44
C ASN A 193 -16.97 -22.93 -13.50
N HIS A 194 -17.09 -22.51 -12.24
CA HIS A 194 -18.03 -23.05 -11.25
C HIS A 194 -19.27 -22.17 -11.06
N ASN A 195 -19.55 -21.23 -11.99
CA ASN A 195 -20.70 -20.31 -11.94
C ASN A 195 -20.78 -19.46 -10.64
N ALA A 196 -19.66 -19.28 -9.93
CA ALA A 196 -19.59 -18.46 -8.71
C ALA A 196 -19.43 -16.97 -9.01
N VAL A 197 -18.93 -16.60 -10.19
CA VAL A 197 -18.82 -15.22 -10.66
C VAL A 197 -19.31 -15.11 -12.10
N PRO A 198 -19.96 -13.98 -12.49
CA PRO A 198 -20.44 -13.77 -13.85
C PRO A 198 -19.30 -13.43 -14.81
N LYS A 199 -19.56 -13.53 -16.12
CA LYS A 199 -18.61 -13.27 -17.20
C LYS A 199 -18.02 -11.86 -17.12
N GLU A 200 -18.81 -10.86 -16.79
CA GLU A 200 -18.40 -9.47 -16.66
C GLU A 200 -17.34 -9.30 -15.57
N THR A 201 -17.38 -10.11 -14.51
CA THR A 201 -16.36 -10.12 -13.46
C THR A 201 -15.06 -10.70 -13.98
N LEU A 202 -15.11 -11.81 -14.73
CA LEU A 202 -13.93 -12.38 -15.38
C LEU A 202 -13.30 -11.36 -16.34
N GLU A 203 -14.07 -10.78 -17.24
CA GLU A 203 -13.61 -9.78 -18.22
C GLU A 203 -12.93 -8.59 -17.54
N ARG A 204 -13.55 -8.06 -16.46
CA ARG A 204 -13.00 -6.95 -15.69
C ARG A 204 -11.65 -7.30 -15.02
N VAL A 205 -11.54 -8.51 -14.47
CA VAL A 205 -10.29 -8.95 -13.85
C VAL A 205 -9.21 -9.16 -14.89
N LEU A 206 -9.51 -9.81 -16.02
CA LEU A 206 -8.57 -10.00 -17.11
C LEU A 206 -8.05 -8.67 -17.65
N ALA A 207 -8.91 -7.65 -17.75
CA ALA A 207 -8.51 -6.32 -18.20
C ALA A 207 -7.44 -5.68 -17.30
N TYR A 208 -7.39 -5.97 -15.98
CA TYR A 208 -6.30 -5.49 -15.10
C TYR A 208 -4.94 -6.02 -15.52
N TYR A 209 -4.90 -7.23 -16.11
CA TYR A 209 -3.69 -7.85 -16.63
C TYR A 209 -3.48 -7.59 -18.13
N LYS A 210 -4.34 -6.75 -18.74
CA LYS A 210 -4.34 -6.48 -20.18
C LYS A 210 -4.59 -7.73 -21.02
N LEU A 211 -5.39 -8.65 -20.49
CA LEU A 211 -5.82 -9.89 -21.12
C LEU A 211 -7.30 -9.78 -21.53
N VAL A 212 -7.67 -10.58 -22.52
CA VAL A 212 -9.06 -10.81 -22.93
C VAL A 212 -9.41 -12.30 -22.76
N ILE A 213 -10.70 -12.67 -22.86
CA ILE A 213 -11.15 -14.05 -22.69
C ILE A 213 -10.43 -15.00 -23.61
N ASP A 214 -10.18 -14.60 -24.84
CA ASP A 214 -9.49 -15.43 -25.85
C ASP A 214 -8.08 -15.84 -25.41
N ASP A 215 -7.39 -14.99 -24.62
CA ASP A 215 -6.05 -15.28 -24.11
C ASP A 215 -6.02 -16.39 -23.03
N VAL A 216 -7.17 -16.72 -22.46
CA VAL A 216 -7.33 -17.72 -21.40
C VAL A 216 -8.37 -18.80 -21.76
N SER A 217 -8.74 -18.88 -23.04
CA SER A 217 -9.78 -19.80 -23.55
C SER A 217 -9.49 -21.27 -23.25
N ASP A 218 -8.21 -21.64 -23.20
CA ASP A 218 -7.75 -22.99 -22.84
C ASP A 218 -8.03 -23.37 -21.38
N LYS A 219 -8.27 -22.39 -20.51
CA LYS A 219 -8.58 -22.58 -19.08
C LYS A 219 -10.06 -22.45 -18.77
N ILE A 220 -10.87 -21.99 -19.73
CA ILE A 220 -12.32 -21.80 -19.57
C ILE A 220 -13.02 -23.09 -19.96
N VAL A 221 -13.80 -23.63 -19.03
CA VAL A 221 -14.71 -24.73 -19.31
C VAL A 221 -15.97 -24.14 -19.92
N GLU A 222 -16.21 -24.40 -21.20
CA GLU A 222 -17.51 -24.08 -21.80
C GLU A 222 -18.58 -24.87 -21.02
N SER A 223 -19.49 -24.15 -20.35
CA SER A 223 -20.70 -24.77 -19.88
C SER A 223 -21.40 -25.32 -21.11
N SER A 224 -21.50 -26.64 -21.24
CA SER A 224 -22.50 -27.23 -22.14
C SER A 224 -23.84 -26.68 -21.64
N ASP A 225 -24.38 -25.70 -22.36
CA ASP A 225 -25.81 -25.45 -22.28
C ASP A 225 -26.48 -26.75 -22.69
N ASP A 226 -26.75 -27.60 -21.72
CA ASP A 226 -27.78 -28.63 -21.85
C ASP A 226 -29.08 -27.82 -22.01
N GLU A 227 -29.38 -27.46 -23.25
CA GLU A 227 -30.73 -27.30 -23.72
C GLU A 227 -31.41 -28.70 -23.51
N ASP A 228 -31.67 -29.00 -22.23
CA ASP A 228 -32.52 -30.13 -21.88
C ASP A 228 -33.91 -29.83 -22.41
N ASP A 229 -34.22 -30.51 -23.52
CA ASP A 229 -35.50 -30.97 -24.01
C ASP A 229 -36.62 -30.81 -22.98
N LEU A 230 -37.33 -29.68 -23.02
CA LEU A 230 -38.67 -29.53 -22.44
C LEU A 230 -39.75 -29.89 -23.44
N ASP A 231 -39.44 -30.69 -24.46
CA ASP A 231 -40.40 -31.06 -25.52
C ASP A 231 -41.08 -32.45 -25.37
N ASP A 232 -40.98 -33.11 -24.23
CA ASP A 232 -41.64 -34.44 -24.09
C ASP A 232 -42.60 -34.56 -22.88
N LEU A 233 -43.47 -33.57 -22.64
CA LEU A 233 -44.60 -33.71 -21.73
C LEU A 233 -45.94 -33.32 -22.35
N ASN A 234 -46.17 -33.73 -23.60
CA ASN A 234 -47.50 -33.73 -24.21
C ASN A 234 -47.91 -35.13 -24.61
N ILE A 235 -48.15 -36.00 -23.64
CA ILE A 235 -48.86 -37.26 -23.88
C ILE A 235 -49.97 -37.45 -22.83
N GLU A 236 -51.21 -37.33 -23.34
CA GLU A 236 -52.41 -38.03 -22.93
C GLU A 236 -53.08 -37.73 -21.57
N MET A 237 -54.01 -36.80 -21.61
CA MET A 237 -55.28 -37.05 -20.90
C MET A 237 -56.39 -37.21 -21.90
N ARG A 238 -56.79 -38.51 -22.05
CA ARG A 238 -58.12 -38.93 -22.39
C ARG A 238 -58.78 -39.51 -21.18
#